data_72e5842e806d3d03ddd91d5e7f64c62e
#
_entry.id   72e5842e806d3d03ddd91d5e7f64c62e
#
_cell.length_a   1.000
_cell.length_b   1.000
_cell.length_c   1.000
_cell.angle_alpha   90.00
_cell.angle_beta   90.00
_cell.angle_gamma   90.00
#
_symmetry.space_group_name_H-M   'P 1'
#
loop_
_entity.id
_entity.type
_entity.pdbx_description
1 polymer ?
#
loop_
_entity_poly.entity_id
_entity_poly.type
_entity_poly.pdbx_seq_one_letter_code
_entity_poly.pdbx_strand_id
1 'polypeptide(L)'
;MSAEDKRAYFSYSETRDRDLALMLASDVHIGTMNCSKKMKPYVYTRSKYGFHFLHLAKTWEKMMIAARIIAAVDNAKDVLIVSNRQYAQRAILKFADHTGANYFGGKWTPGSLTN
;
A
#
# COMPACT_ATOMS: atom_id res chain seq x y z
N MET A 1 -13.89 -17.79 -22.15
CA MET A 1 -13.03 -17.77 -20.95
C MET A 1 -12.69 -19.19 -20.56
N SER A 2 -11.40 -19.54 -20.51
CA SER A 2 -10.94 -20.90 -20.21
C SER A 2 -11.17 -21.26 -18.73
N ALA A 3 -11.01 -22.56 -18.37
CA ALA A 3 -11.13 -22.98 -16.98
C ALA A 3 -10.03 -22.36 -16.10
N GLU A 4 -8.84 -22.15 -16.67
CA GLU A 4 -7.73 -21.49 -15.99
C GLU A 4 -8.02 -20.02 -15.76
N ASP A 5 -8.58 -19.32 -16.75
CA ASP A 5 -8.98 -17.93 -16.62
C ASP A 5 -10.05 -17.74 -15.53
N LYS A 6 -11.00 -18.66 -15.45
CA LYS A 6 -12.04 -18.65 -14.42
C LYS A 6 -11.43 -18.83 -13.02
N ARG A 7 -10.51 -19.77 -12.86
CA ARG A 7 -9.81 -20.00 -11.59
C ARG A 7 -9.01 -18.77 -11.16
N ALA A 8 -8.28 -18.18 -12.09
CA ALA A 8 -7.51 -16.95 -11.84
C ALA A 8 -8.42 -15.80 -11.44
N TYR A 9 -9.56 -15.66 -12.11
CA TYR A 9 -10.55 -14.61 -11.78
C TYR A 9 -11.13 -14.78 -10.38
N PHE A 10 -11.55 -15.98 -10.01
CA PHE A 10 -12.08 -16.26 -8.68
C PHE A 10 -11.04 -16.07 -7.59
N SER A 11 -9.83 -16.57 -7.80
CA SER A 11 -8.73 -16.36 -6.85
C SER A 11 -8.40 -14.88 -6.65
N TYR A 12 -8.42 -14.10 -7.72
CA TYR A 12 -8.22 -12.65 -7.68
C TYR A 12 -9.31 -11.96 -6.86
N SER A 13 -10.57 -12.32 -7.10
CA SER A 13 -11.72 -11.76 -6.38
C SER A 13 -11.69 -12.08 -4.89
N GLU A 14 -11.39 -13.32 -4.53
CA GLU A 14 -11.26 -13.73 -3.13
C GLU A 14 -10.13 -12.99 -2.41
N THR A 15 -8.98 -12.87 -3.06
CA THR A 15 -7.83 -12.13 -2.51
C THR A 15 -8.19 -10.66 -2.29
N ARG A 16 -8.85 -10.04 -3.28
CA ARG A 16 -9.31 -8.66 -3.17
C ARG A 16 -10.24 -8.46 -1.98
N ASP A 17 -11.24 -9.32 -1.83
CA ASP A 17 -12.23 -9.19 -0.76
C ASP A 17 -11.59 -9.37 0.62
N ARG A 18 -10.66 -10.31 0.75
CA ARG A 18 -9.90 -10.52 1.99
C ARG A 18 -9.03 -9.32 2.33
N ASP A 19 -8.33 -8.79 1.34
CA ASP A 19 -7.45 -7.63 1.54
C ASP A 19 -8.24 -6.39 1.90
N LEU A 20 -9.39 -6.15 1.26
CA LEU A 20 -10.29 -5.04 1.59
C LEU A 20 -10.83 -5.16 3.02
N ALA A 21 -11.18 -6.37 3.45
CA ALA A 21 -11.64 -6.61 4.83
C ALA A 21 -10.55 -6.30 5.85
N LEU A 22 -9.31 -6.69 5.58
CA LEU A 22 -8.16 -6.37 6.43
C LEU A 22 -7.88 -4.87 6.48
N MET A 23 -7.95 -4.19 5.35
CA MET A 23 -7.76 -2.75 5.26
C MET A 23 -8.83 -2.00 6.05
N LEU A 24 -10.07 -2.42 5.94
CA LEU A 24 -11.18 -1.84 6.69
C LEU A 24 -11.03 -2.06 8.20
N ALA A 25 -10.63 -3.27 8.60
CA ALA A 25 -10.39 -3.60 10.01
C ALA A 25 -9.22 -2.81 10.60
N SER A 26 -8.24 -2.43 9.77
CA SER A 26 -7.07 -1.65 10.16
C SER A 26 -7.30 -0.13 10.10
N ASP A 27 -8.53 0.32 9.83
CA ASP A 27 -8.91 1.73 9.73
C ASP A 27 -8.17 2.52 8.63
N VAL A 28 -7.72 1.84 7.59
CA VAL A 28 -6.99 2.48 6.47
C VAL A 28 -7.90 3.39 5.65
N HIS A 29 -9.22 3.21 5.74
CA HIS A 29 -10.21 4.03 5.04
C HIS A 29 -10.41 5.41 5.65
N ILE A 30 -9.93 5.66 6.86
CA ILE A 30 -10.10 6.93 7.55
C ILE A 30 -9.00 7.89 7.09
N GLY A 31 -9.41 8.96 6.41
CA GLY A 31 -8.50 9.98 5.90
C GLY A 31 -8.49 11.24 6.77
N THR A 32 -8.04 12.34 6.17
CA THR A 32 -7.92 13.63 6.83
C THR A 32 -9.05 14.57 6.44
N MET A 33 -9.09 15.73 7.06
CA MET A 33 -10.07 16.78 6.73
C MET A 33 -9.75 17.48 5.42
N ASN A 34 -8.46 17.57 5.07
CA ASN A 34 -8.01 18.20 3.83
C ASN A 34 -7.84 17.16 2.73
N CYS A 35 -8.20 17.54 1.51
CA CYS A 35 -8.05 16.70 0.34
C CYS A 35 -7.51 17.50 -0.83
N SER A 36 -6.39 17.06 -1.39
CA SER A 36 -5.84 17.69 -2.58
C SER A 36 -6.67 17.32 -3.82
N LYS A 37 -6.59 18.14 -4.86
CA LYS A 37 -7.28 17.86 -6.13
C LYS A 37 -6.87 16.50 -6.72
N LYS A 38 -5.59 16.14 -6.59
CA LYS A 38 -5.07 14.87 -7.12
C LYS A 38 -5.60 13.66 -6.38
N MET A 39 -5.96 13.80 -5.11
CA MET A 39 -6.49 12.72 -4.27
C MET A 39 -8.00 12.56 -4.34
N LYS A 40 -8.71 13.51 -4.92
CA LYS A 40 -10.18 13.44 -5.03
C LYS A 40 -10.70 12.16 -5.68
N PRO A 41 -10.08 11.59 -6.73
CA PRO A 41 -10.54 10.33 -7.32
C PRO A 41 -10.49 9.14 -6.36
N TYR A 42 -9.70 9.22 -5.29
CA TYR A 42 -9.53 8.16 -4.29
C TYR A 42 -10.41 8.33 -3.06
N VAL A 43 -11.21 9.41 -3.02
CA VAL A 43 -12.14 9.67 -1.92
C VAL A 43 -13.49 9.05 -2.24
N TYR A 44 -14.01 8.24 -1.29
CA TYR A 44 -15.34 7.66 -1.40
C TYR A 44 -16.42 8.66 -1.00
N THR A 45 -16.30 9.20 0.22
CA THR A 45 -17.25 10.19 0.74
C THR A 45 -16.61 11.01 1.85
N ARG A 46 -17.28 12.09 2.23
CA ARG A 46 -16.87 12.93 3.38
C ARG A 46 -17.77 12.62 4.57
N SER A 47 -17.14 12.41 5.73
CA SER A 47 -17.85 12.23 6.98
C SER A 47 -18.59 13.51 7.39
N LYS A 48 -19.67 13.37 8.16
CA LYS A 48 -20.36 14.50 8.82
C LYS A 48 -19.43 15.27 9.76
N TYR A 49 -18.35 14.66 10.24
CA TYR A 49 -17.34 15.30 11.10
C TYR A 49 -16.24 16.01 10.30
N GLY A 50 -16.28 15.97 8.98
CA GLY A 50 -15.39 16.70 8.10
C GLY A 50 -14.21 15.92 7.52
N PHE A 51 -13.87 14.75 8.03
CA PHE A 51 -12.81 13.95 7.45
C PHE A 51 -13.32 13.12 6.25
N HIS A 52 -12.40 12.72 5.39
CA HIS A 52 -12.73 11.96 4.18
C HIS A 52 -12.57 10.46 4.40
N PHE A 53 -13.44 9.67 3.79
CA PHE A 53 -13.27 8.22 3.69
C PHE A 53 -12.61 7.87 2.36
N LEU A 54 -11.53 7.10 2.41
CA LEU A 54 -10.84 6.64 1.22
C LEU A 54 -11.60 5.50 0.53
N HIS A 55 -11.55 5.49 -0.79
CA HIS A 55 -12.13 4.40 -1.58
C HIS A 55 -11.15 3.23 -1.63
N LEU A 56 -11.37 2.23 -0.76
CA LEU A 56 -10.43 1.13 -0.59
C LEU A 56 -10.25 0.27 -1.86
N ALA A 57 -11.28 0.10 -2.67
CA ALA A 57 -11.17 -0.66 -3.91
C ALA A 57 -10.18 -0.01 -4.88
N LYS A 58 -10.20 1.31 -5.01
CA LYS A 58 -9.23 2.05 -5.84
C LYS A 58 -7.83 2.01 -5.24
N THR A 59 -7.72 2.11 -3.94
CA THR A 59 -6.45 1.97 -3.22
C THR A 59 -5.85 0.59 -3.45
N TRP A 60 -6.66 -0.46 -3.37
CA TRP A 60 -6.20 -1.83 -3.62
C TRP A 60 -5.71 -2.02 -5.06
N GLU A 61 -6.42 -1.48 -6.04
CA GLU A 61 -5.99 -1.52 -7.45
C GLU A 61 -4.61 -0.86 -7.64
N LYS A 62 -4.38 0.28 -6.99
CA LYS A 62 -3.08 0.97 -7.04
C LYS A 62 -1.99 0.20 -6.29
N MET A 63 -2.33 -0.47 -5.21
CA MET A 63 -1.40 -1.37 -4.52
C MET A 63 -0.96 -2.53 -5.42
N MET A 64 -1.87 -3.09 -6.20
CA MET A 64 -1.52 -4.16 -7.15
C MET A 64 -0.58 -3.66 -8.25
N ILE A 65 -0.80 -2.45 -8.76
CA ILE A 65 0.10 -1.83 -9.74
C ILE A 65 1.49 -1.60 -9.12
N ALA A 66 1.55 -1.08 -7.90
CA ALA A 66 2.80 -0.87 -7.18
C ALA A 66 3.55 -2.20 -6.95
N ALA A 67 2.83 -3.25 -6.58
CA ALA A 67 3.40 -4.57 -6.38
C ALA A 67 4.01 -5.14 -7.67
N ARG A 68 3.38 -4.89 -8.81
CA ARG A 68 3.91 -5.30 -10.13
C ARG A 68 5.21 -4.57 -10.45
N ILE A 69 5.30 -3.29 -10.16
CA ILE A 69 6.51 -2.48 -10.37
C ILE A 69 7.66 -3.03 -9.51
N ILE A 70 7.39 -3.33 -8.25
CA ILE A 70 8.39 -3.89 -7.34
C ILE A 70 8.81 -5.28 -7.79
N ALA A 71 7.88 -6.12 -8.21
CA ALA A 71 8.16 -7.47 -8.70
C ALA A 71 8.96 -7.48 -10.02
N ALA A 72 8.86 -6.41 -10.82
CA ALA A 72 9.62 -6.27 -12.07
C ALA A 72 11.10 -5.94 -11.85
N VAL A 73 11.51 -5.57 -10.65
CA VAL A 73 12.91 -5.31 -10.33
C VAL A 73 13.64 -6.65 -10.21
N ASP A 74 14.71 -6.83 -10.99
CA ASP A 74 15.43 -8.10 -11.08
C ASP A 74 16.10 -8.47 -9.76
N ASN A 75 16.72 -7.51 -9.08
CA ASN A 75 17.38 -7.73 -7.81
C ASN A 75 16.65 -6.96 -6.71
N ALA A 76 16.09 -7.70 -5.75
CA ALA A 76 15.35 -7.10 -4.64
C ALA A 76 16.18 -6.11 -3.81
N LYS A 77 17.50 -6.28 -3.78
CA LYS A 77 18.41 -5.36 -3.09
C LYS A 77 18.50 -3.97 -3.71
N ASP A 78 18.01 -3.81 -4.94
CA ASP A 78 17.93 -2.51 -5.60
C ASP A 78 16.71 -1.70 -5.12
N VAL A 79 15.82 -2.31 -4.36
CA VAL A 79 14.66 -1.63 -3.75
C VAL A 79 15.03 -1.18 -2.35
N LEU A 80 14.89 0.12 -2.09
CA LEU A 80 15.10 0.70 -0.77
C LEU A 80 13.80 1.28 -0.24
N ILE A 81 13.37 0.82 0.93
CA ILE A 81 12.17 1.30 1.60
C ILE A 81 12.58 2.20 2.77
N VAL A 82 12.02 3.39 2.80
CA VAL A 82 12.37 4.40 3.80
C VAL A 82 11.10 4.87 4.52
N SER A 83 11.15 4.91 5.83
CA SER A 83 10.14 5.60 6.64
C SER A 83 10.70 5.99 7.99
N ASN A 84 10.32 7.19 8.45
CA ASN A 84 10.66 7.69 9.78
C ASN A 84 9.48 7.59 10.76
N ARG A 85 8.33 7.06 10.33
CA ARG A 85 7.15 6.91 11.18
C ARG A 85 7.32 5.72 12.12
N GLN A 86 7.07 5.91 13.41
CA GLN A 86 7.20 4.85 14.40
C GLN A 86 6.26 3.68 14.12
N TYR A 87 5.04 3.96 13.73
CA TYR A 87 4.04 2.91 13.44
C TYR A 87 4.28 2.17 12.12
N ALA A 88 5.20 2.65 11.29
CA ALA A 88 5.55 1.98 10.03
C ALA A 88 6.77 1.06 10.15
N GLN A 89 7.52 1.10 11.26
CA GLN A 89 8.78 0.37 11.40
C GLN A 89 8.62 -1.13 11.26
N ARG A 90 7.60 -1.70 11.88
CA ARG A 90 7.34 -3.13 11.79
C ARG A 90 6.93 -3.55 10.38
N ALA A 91 6.11 -2.73 9.72
CA ALA A 91 5.68 -3.00 8.35
C ALA A 91 6.87 -3.01 7.38
N ILE A 92 7.79 -2.05 7.52
CA ILE A 92 9.01 -1.98 6.71
C ILE A 92 9.87 -3.23 6.92
N LEU A 93 10.10 -3.61 8.18
CA LEU A 93 10.91 -4.77 8.53
C LEU A 93 10.32 -6.05 7.90
N LYS A 94 9.02 -6.25 8.04
CA LYS A 94 8.33 -7.41 7.48
C LYS A 94 8.35 -7.42 5.96
N PHE A 95 8.17 -6.28 5.33
CA PHE A 95 8.27 -6.18 3.88
C PHE A 95 9.68 -6.55 3.38
N ALA A 96 10.71 -6.05 4.06
CA ALA A 96 12.10 -6.37 3.73
C ALA A 96 12.39 -7.86 3.91
N ASP A 97 11.89 -8.48 4.98
CA ASP A 97 12.05 -9.91 5.22
C ASP A 97 11.40 -10.76 4.13
N HIS A 98 10.21 -10.38 3.68
CA HIS A 98 9.47 -11.14 2.67
C HIS A 98 10.00 -10.95 1.25
N THR A 99 10.54 -9.78 0.93
CA THR A 99 10.99 -9.45 -0.44
C THR A 99 12.50 -9.48 -0.62
N GLY A 100 13.25 -9.42 0.46
CA GLY A 100 14.71 -9.28 0.41
C GLY A 100 15.18 -7.86 0.10
N ALA A 101 14.28 -6.87 0.08
CA ALA A 101 14.62 -5.48 -0.15
C ALA A 101 15.43 -4.88 1.00
N ASN A 102 16.16 -3.82 0.69
CA ASN A 102 16.81 -3.01 1.72
C ASN A 102 15.79 -2.09 2.38
N TYR A 103 16.02 -1.75 3.64
CA TYR A 103 15.15 -0.82 4.35
C TYR A 103 15.95 0.16 5.21
N PHE A 104 15.36 1.32 5.44
CA PHE A 104 15.85 2.31 6.39
C PHE A 104 14.71 2.73 7.30
N GLY A 105 14.80 2.40 8.57
CA GLY A 105 13.85 2.81 9.60
C GLY A 105 14.48 3.80 10.56
N GLY A 106 13.66 4.61 11.21
CA GLY A 106 14.09 5.60 12.16
C GLY A 106 14.26 7.00 11.56
N LYS A 107 15.02 7.85 12.22
CA LYS A 107 15.18 9.24 11.79
C LYS A 107 16.02 9.35 10.53
N TRP A 108 15.46 9.98 9.51
CA TRP A 108 16.18 10.31 8.28
C TRP A 108 16.96 11.61 8.51
N THR A 109 18.27 11.50 8.62
CA THR A 109 19.15 12.65 8.83
C THR A 109 19.82 13.10 7.53
N PRO A 110 20.25 14.37 7.40
CA PRO A 110 21.06 14.77 6.27
C PRO A 110 22.29 13.89 6.11
N GLY A 111 22.56 13.45 4.88
CA GLY A 111 23.68 12.57 4.59
C GLY A 111 23.40 11.08 4.74
N SER A 112 22.16 10.66 5.03
CA SER A 112 21.82 9.24 5.19
C SER A 112 22.11 8.39 3.94
N LEU A 113 22.07 8.98 2.74
CA LEU A 113 22.44 8.30 1.50
C LEU A 113 23.90 8.47 1.12
N THR A 114 24.59 9.48 1.64
CA THR A 114 25.92 9.88 1.17
C THR A 114 27.02 9.69 2.20
N ASN A 115 26.67 9.72 3.45
CA ASN A 115 27.57 9.55 4.58
C ASN A 115 27.14 8.31 5.39
#